data_e05befca140f90a6b8b8db825c62898c
#
_entry.id   e05befca140f90a6b8b8db825c62898c
#
_cell.length_a   1.000
_cell.length_b   1.000
_cell.length_c   1.000
_cell.angle_alpha   90.00
_cell.angle_beta   90.00
_cell.angle_gamma   90.00
#
_symmetry.space_group_name_H-M   'P 1'
#
loop_
_entity.id
_entity.type
_entity.pdbx_description
1 polymer ?
#
loop_
_entity_poly.entity_id
_entity_poly.type
_entity_poly.pdbx_seq_one_letter_code
_entity_poly.pdbx_strand_id
1 'polypeptide(L)'
;MSYVVAIPSYQRADEITKKTLKTLKDGGVDKKKIYVFVANKQEEKKYRDTMDKDTYHKIVVGQKGLVNQRRFISKYFKPGTMIVSLDDDVRNIVKLSGEKLTKLSNLDSFFKKAFATLKQKKLYLWGVYPVKNSLFMKNNLTTDLRFVIGVVHGYINRHDNKLYPNQKSLSKEDIEQSILFYLKDGGILRFNNISFSTMFNAPGGLGTDRYRMNKTAQEYLVKKYPNIVSSKFRKDGTPEVIFHK
;
A
#
# COMPACT_ATOMS: atom_id res chain seq x y z
N MET A 1 15.10 -4.28 14.59
CA MET A 1 14.86 -4.45 13.16
C MET A 1 14.73 -3.08 12.51
N SER A 2 15.49 -2.80 11.46
CA SER A 2 15.38 -1.54 10.73
C SER A 2 14.49 -1.74 9.49
N TYR A 3 13.60 -0.79 9.24
CA TYR A 3 12.76 -0.73 8.04
C TYR A 3 12.80 0.70 7.48
N VAL A 4 12.36 0.87 6.24
CA VAL A 4 12.11 2.17 5.62
C VAL A 4 10.64 2.35 5.30
N VAL A 5 10.20 3.60 5.23
CA VAL A 5 8.85 3.96 4.76
C VAL A 5 9.00 4.61 3.39
N ALA A 6 8.30 4.11 2.39
CA ALA A 6 8.29 4.63 1.03
C ALA A 6 6.88 5.15 0.69
N ILE A 7 6.78 6.42 0.34
CA ILE A 7 5.51 7.08 0.03
C ILE A 7 5.57 7.58 -1.41
N PRO A 8 4.93 6.90 -2.38
CA PRO A 8 4.70 7.45 -3.71
C PRO A 8 3.71 8.61 -3.61
N SER A 9 4.03 9.74 -4.23
CA SER A 9 3.14 10.90 -4.23
C SER A 9 3.25 11.67 -5.54
N TYR A 10 2.11 12.21 -6.01
CA TYR A 10 2.03 12.99 -7.24
C TYR A 10 0.98 14.09 -7.13
N GLN A 11 1.39 15.36 -7.29
CA GLN A 11 0.55 16.56 -7.23
C GLN A 11 -0.23 16.75 -5.91
N ARG A 12 0.32 16.26 -4.78
CA ARG A 12 -0.34 16.24 -3.47
C ARG A 12 0.59 16.67 -2.32
N ALA A 13 1.46 17.66 -2.55
CA ALA A 13 2.43 18.12 -1.55
C ALA A 13 1.77 18.57 -0.23
N ASP A 14 0.63 19.29 -0.32
CA ASP A 14 -0.14 19.71 0.86
C ASP A 14 -0.82 18.55 1.57
N GLU A 15 -1.36 17.60 0.78
CA GLU A 15 -2.09 16.45 1.29
C GLU A 15 -1.17 15.49 2.07
N ILE A 16 -0.02 15.17 1.52
CA ILE A 16 0.95 14.28 2.18
C ILE A 16 1.40 14.85 3.53
N THR A 17 1.63 16.19 3.59
CA THR A 17 2.06 16.89 4.80
C THR A 17 1.01 16.79 5.90
N LYS A 18 -0.25 17.11 5.58
CA LYS A 18 -1.36 17.14 6.53
C LYS A 18 -1.87 15.76 6.93
N LYS A 19 -1.55 14.72 6.16
CA LYS A 19 -2.10 13.37 6.33
C LYS A 19 -1.00 12.36 6.66
N THR A 20 -0.34 11.77 5.68
CA THR A 20 0.57 10.63 5.90
C THR A 20 1.78 11.00 6.73
N LEU A 21 2.45 12.12 6.46
CA LEU A 21 3.61 12.56 7.27
C LEU A 21 3.20 12.87 8.71
N LYS A 22 2.07 13.58 8.89
CA LYS A 22 1.53 13.81 10.24
C LYS A 22 1.19 12.50 10.95
N THR A 23 0.55 11.55 10.27
CA THR A 23 0.18 10.24 10.82
C THR A 23 1.43 9.46 11.28
N LEU A 24 2.49 9.48 10.48
CA LEU A 24 3.76 8.82 10.81
C LEU A 24 4.46 9.50 11.99
N LYS A 25 4.51 10.83 12.02
CA LYS A 25 5.07 11.62 13.13
C LYS A 25 4.31 11.34 14.44
N ASP A 26 2.99 11.43 14.42
CA ASP A 26 2.12 11.14 15.56
C ASP A 26 2.26 9.68 16.04
N GLY A 27 2.57 8.77 15.12
CA GLY A 27 2.80 7.34 15.37
C GLY A 27 4.23 6.98 15.81
N GLY A 28 5.10 7.96 16.06
CA GLY A 28 6.46 7.76 16.56
C GLY A 28 7.42 7.15 15.53
N VAL A 29 7.17 7.32 14.24
CA VAL A 29 8.08 6.86 13.18
C VAL A 29 9.19 7.89 12.99
N ASP A 30 10.45 7.47 13.14
CA ASP A 30 11.60 8.33 12.92
C ASP A 30 11.64 8.86 11.48
N LYS A 31 11.75 10.17 11.31
CA LYS A 31 11.86 10.83 10.01
C LYS A 31 12.97 10.27 9.13
N LYS A 32 14.09 9.81 9.72
CA LYS A 32 15.22 9.20 9.01
C LYS A 32 14.86 7.94 8.23
N LYS A 33 13.69 7.34 8.50
CA LYS A 33 13.18 6.19 7.78
C LYS A 33 12.26 6.55 6.61
N ILE A 34 11.82 7.81 6.49
CA ILE A 34 10.73 8.23 5.59
C ILE A 34 11.29 8.79 4.28
N TYR A 35 10.94 8.14 3.17
CA TYR A 35 11.31 8.51 1.81
C TYR A 35 10.05 8.86 1.03
N VAL A 36 10.01 10.04 0.40
CA VAL A 36 8.92 10.48 -0.47
C VAL A 36 9.37 10.38 -1.91
N PHE A 37 8.63 9.65 -2.73
CA PHE A 37 8.95 9.41 -4.14
C PHE A 37 8.02 10.23 -5.03
N VAL A 38 8.60 11.11 -5.83
CA VAL A 38 7.90 12.03 -6.73
C VAL A 38 8.20 11.72 -8.19
N ALA A 39 7.36 12.21 -9.13
CA ALA A 39 7.44 11.81 -10.53
C ALA A 39 8.60 12.45 -11.32
N ASN A 40 9.00 13.67 -10.95
CA ASN A 40 10.00 14.46 -11.68
C ASN A 40 10.60 15.57 -10.81
N LYS A 41 11.54 16.35 -11.36
CA LYS A 41 12.21 17.45 -10.68
C LYS A 41 11.32 18.64 -10.33
N GLN A 42 10.27 18.90 -11.12
CA GLN A 42 9.30 19.96 -10.81
C GLN A 42 8.50 19.62 -9.56
N GLU A 43 8.04 18.37 -9.48
CA GLU A 43 7.40 17.84 -8.26
C GLU A 43 8.37 17.89 -7.07
N GLU A 44 9.63 17.47 -7.24
CA GLU A 44 10.63 17.55 -6.16
C GLU A 44 10.74 18.96 -5.60
N LYS A 45 10.85 19.98 -6.46
CA LYS A 45 10.90 21.38 -6.03
C LYS A 45 9.66 21.77 -5.23
N LYS A 46 8.47 21.52 -5.78
CA LYS A 46 7.19 21.82 -5.13
C LYS A 46 7.09 21.16 -3.75
N TYR A 47 7.48 19.87 -3.64
CA TYR A 47 7.42 19.16 -2.37
C TYR A 47 8.44 19.71 -1.36
N ARG A 48 9.64 20.10 -1.81
CA ARG A 48 10.63 20.75 -0.93
C ARG A 48 10.14 22.10 -0.39
N ASP A 49 9.44 22.87 -1.21
CA ASP A 49 8.92 24.18 -0.84
C ASP A 49 7.71 24.08 0.10
N THR A 50 6.98 22.97 0.08
CA THR A 50 5.72 22.76 0.83
C THR A 50 5.92 21.96 2.11
N MET A 51 6.77 20.92 2.09
CA MET A 51 6.90 19.99 3.21
C MET A 51 7.93 20.45 4.25
N ASP A 52 7.61 20.30 5.53
CA ASP A 52 8.54 20.49 6.62
C ASP A 52 9.66 19.42 6.58
N LYS A 53 10.92 19.89 6.49
CA LYS A 53 12.15 19.07 6.46
C LYS A 53 12.31 18.16 7.68
N ASP A 54 11.60 18.47 8.77
CA ASP A 54 11.60 17.66 9.98
C ASP A 54 10.62 16.48 9.97
N THR A 55 9.93 16.26 8.86
CA THR A 55 8.94 15.18 8.72
C THR A 55 9.36 14.03 7.81
N TYR A 56 10.44 14.16 7.06
CA TYR A 56 10.95 13.11 6.15
C TYR A 56 12.48 13.10 6.10
N HIS A 57 13.04 12.00 5.60
CA HIS A 57 14.48 11.85 5.36
C HIS A 57 14.88 12.40 4.00
N LYS A 58 14.19 11.97 2.93
CA LYS A 58 14.59 12.28 1.56
C LYS A 58 13.40 12.31 0.61
N ILE A 59 13.42 13.28 -0.32
CA ILE A 59 12.59 13.25 -1.53
C ILE A 59 13.42 12.62 -2.64
N VAL A 60 12.87 11.65 -3.35
CA VAL A 60 13.52 10.91 -4.44
C VAL A 60 12.74 11.11 -5.71
N VAL A 61 13.40 11.57 -6.76
CA VAL A 61 12.83 11.63 -8.10
C VAL A 61 12.84 10.23 -8.69
N GLY A 62 11.65 9.67 -8.87
CA GLY A 62 11.43 8.34 -9.40
C GLY A 62 10.75 8.40 -10.78
N GLN A 63 9.61 7.74 -10.93
CA GLN A 63 8.91 7.60 -12.21
C GLN A 63 7.43 8.01 -12.10
N LYS A 64 6.88 8.57 -13.19
CA LYS A 64 5.44 8.87 -13.29
C LYS A 64 4.63 7.59 -13.42
N GLY A 65 3.48 7.56 -12.75
CA GLY A 65 2.54 6.43 -12.75
C GLY A 65 2.80 5.45 -11.60
N LEU A 66 1.72 5.01 -10.94
CA LEU A 66 1.79 4.25 -9.69
C LEU A 66 2.59 2.94 -9.82
N VAL A 67 2.29 2.13 -10.83
CA VAL A 67 2.99 0.84 -11.07
C VAL A 67 4.48 1.08 -11.34
N ASN A 68 4.83 2.07 -12.17
CA ASN A 68 6.22 2.42 -12.46
C ASN A 68 6.93 2.92 -11.20
N GLN A 69 6.27 3.76 -10.42
CA GLN A 69 6.84 4.30 -9.18
C GLN A 69 7.09 3.21 -8.14
N ARG A 70 6.16 2.28 -7.94
CA ARG A 70 6.36 1.14 -7.03
C ARG A 70 7.49 0.21 -7.49
N ARG A 71 7.62 -0.03 -8.79
CA ARG A 71 8.76 -0.75 -9.35
C ARG A 71 10.08 0.00 -9.12
N PHE A 72 10.10 1.32 -9.32
CA PHE A 72 11.25 2.15 -9.05
C PHE A 72 11.64 2.11 -7.57
N ILE A 73 10.69 2.22 -6.64
CA ILE A 73 10.91 2.10 -5.19
C ILE A 73 11.60 0.77 -4.85
N SER A 74 11.11 -0.33 -5.39
CA SER A 74 11.75 -1.64 -5.18
C SER A 74 13.20 -1.67 -5.69
N LYS A 75 13.48 -1.09 -6.85
CA LYS A 75 14.84 -1.02 -7.41
C LYS A 75 15.76 -0.03 -6.67
N TYR A 76 15.21 0.99 -6.06
CA TYR A 76 15.96 2.00 -5.31
C TYR A 76 16.57 1.44 -4.02
N PHE A 77 15.85 0.59 -3.31
CA PHE A 77 16.35 -0.04 -2.09
C PHE A 77 16.96 -1.41 -2.39
N LYS A 78 18.01 -1.78 -1.64
CA LYS A 78 18.70 -3.08 -1.79
C LYS A 78 17.76 -4.27 -1.52
N PRO A 79 18.00 -5.45 -2.11
CA PRO A 79 17.35 -6.68 -1.71
C PRO A 79 17.50 -6.93 -0.20
N GLY A 80 16.47 -7.51 0.41
CA GLY A 80 16.41 -7.72 1.87
C GLY A 80 15.93 -6.51 2.68
N THR A 81 15.83 -5.30 2.07
CA THR A 81 15.27 -4.13 2.76
C THR A 81 13.80 -4.36 3.09
N MET A 82 13.42 -4.11 4.34
CA MET A 82 12.03 -4.12 4.80
C MET A 82 11.39 -2.77 4.46
N ILE A 83 10.42 -2.75 3.56
CA ILE A 83 9.76 -1.54 3.06
C ILE A 83 8.32 -1.52 3.55
N VAL A 84 7.94 -0.48 4.28
CA VAL A 84 6.55 -0.11 4.51
C VAL A 84 6.14 0.84 3.40
N SER A 85 5.13 0.51 2.62
CA SER A 85 4.56 1.37 1.58
C SER A 85 3.26 1.97 2.09
N LEU A 86 3.16 3.29 2.00
CA LEU A 86 1.98 4.07 2.38
C LEU A 86 1.60 5.00 1.25
N ASP A 87 0.30 5.14 0.97
CA ASP A 87 -0.19 6.22 0.10
C ASP A 87 -0.07 7.58 0.81
N ASP A 88 -0.12 8.67 0.04
CA ASP A 88 0.12 10.04 0.53
C ASP A 88 -1.05 10.67 1.31
N ASP A 89 -2.19 9.99 1.36
CA ASP A 89 -3.42 10.50 1.97
C ASP A 89 -3.92 9.72 3.20
N VAL A 90 -3.06 8.93 3.82
CA VAL A 90 -3.37 8.17 5.04
C VAL A 90 -3.54 9.11 6.23
N ARG A 91 -4.76 9.17 6.81
CA ARG A 91 -5.08 10.06 7.94
C ARG A 91 -4.88 9.41 9.30
N ASN A 92 -5.22 8.14 9.41
CA ASN A 92 -5.09 7.36 10.64
C ASN A 92 -4.89 5.89 10.31
N ILE A 93 -4.15 5.20 11.16
CA ILE A 93 -4.17 3.74 11.25
C ILE A 93 -4.89 3.39 12.54
N VAL A 94 -5.84 2.45 12.47
CA VAL A 94 -6.71 2.07 13.57
C VAL A 94 -6.59 0.58 13.89
N LYS A 95 -6.86 0.23 15.14
CA LYS A 95 -6.90 -1.14 15.64
C LYS A 95 -8.30 -1.46 16.17
N LEU A 96 -8.78 -2.66 15.91
CA LEU A 96 -9.95 -3.22 16.55
C LEU A 96 -9.62 -3.56 18.01
N SER A 97 -10.38 -2.98 18.95
CA SER A 97 -10.28 -3.24 20.39
C SER A 97 -11.68 -3.55 20.93
N GLY A 98 -11.94 -4.84 21.19
CA GLY A 98 -13.31 -5.32 21.36
C GLY A 98 -14.11 -5.06 20.07
N GLU A 99 -15.23 -4.34 20.17
CA GLU A 99 -16.09 -3.95 19.03
C GLU A 99 -15.80 -2.55 18.49
N LYS A 100 -14.88 -1.81 19.10
CA LYS A 100 -14.58 -0.42 18.77
C LYS A 100 -13.25 -0.30 18.00
N LEU A 101 -13.16 0.75 17.19
CA LEU A 101 -11.92 1.12 16.51
C LEU A 101 -11.22 2.21 17.30
N THR A 102 -9.98 1.98 17.68
CA THR A 102 -9.10 2.92 18.38
C THR A 102 -7.92 3.32 17.49
N LYS A 103 -7.40 4.54 17.65
CA LYS A 103 -6.18 4.97 16.93
C LYS A 103 -5.01 4.11 17.37
N LEU A 104 -4.23 3.62 16.42
CA LEU A 104 -2.98 2.92 16.70
C LEU A 104 -1.88 3.95 16.94
N SER A 105 -1.53 4.18 18.20
CA SER A 105 -0.63 5.27 18.63
C SER A 105 0.84 5.01 18.36
N ASN A 106 1.30 3.75 18.35
CA ASN A 106 2.70 3.40 18.13
C ASN A 106 2.87 2.62 16.81
N LEU A 107 3.03 3.36 15.71
CA LEU A 107 3.21 2.79 14.37
C LEU A 107 4.60 2.16 14.20
N ASP A 108 5.65 2.74 14.81
CA ASP A 108 7.00 2.18 14.72
C ASP A 108 7.05 0.76 15.32
N SER A 109 6.43 0.57 16.48
CA SER A 109 6.31 -0.76 17.10
C SER A 109 5.49 -1.72 16.25
N PHE A 110 4.37 -1.25 15.69
CA PHE A 110 3.54 -2.07 14.79
C PHE A 110 4.30 -2.54 13.56
N PHE A 111 5.00 -1.64 12.87
CA PHE A 111 5.77 -2.00 11.67
C PHE A 111 6.90 -2.98 11.99
N LYS A 112 7.62 -2.79 13.09
CA LYS A 112 8.63 -3.76 13.57
C LYS A 112 8.02 -5.13 13.85
N LYS A 113 6.87 -5.17 14.55
CA LYS A 113 6.13 -6.41 14.84
C LYS A 113 5.65 -7.09 13.55
N ALA A 114 5.11 -6.32 12.60
CA ALA A 114 4.63 -6.84 11.32
C ALA A 114 5.76 -7.57 10.55
N PHE A 115 6.95 -6.97 10.46
CA PHE A 115 8.10 -7.63 9.83
C PHE A 115 8.66 -8.80 10.64
N ALA A 116 8.63 -8.75 11.97
CA ALA A 116 9.02 -9.89 12.82
C ALA A 116 8.10 -11.09 12.55
N THR A 117 6.79 -10.88 12.55
CA THR A 117 5.78 -11.91 12.25
C THR A 117 5.94 -12.44 10.82
N LEU A 118 6.19 -11.55 9.84
CA LEU A 118 6.41 -11.93 8.46
C LEU A 118 7.61 -12.89 8.31
N LYS A 119 8.73 -12.57 8.95
CA LYS A 119 9.93 -13.43 8.96
C LYS A 119 9.68 -14.78 9.67
N GLN A 120 9.00 -14.76 10.82
CA GLN A 120 8.63 -15.97 11.54
C GLN A 120 7.78 -16.92 10.68
N LYS A 121 6.87 -16.36 9.88
CA LYS A 121 6.02 -17.11 8.95
C LYS A 121 6.70 -17.44 7.62
N LYS A 122 7.95 -17.01 7.40
CA LYS A 122 8.70 -17.16 6.13
C LYS A 122 7.97 -16.57 4.93
N LEU A 123 7.23 -15.47 5.14
CA LEU A 123 6.48 -14.74 4.12
C LEU A 123 7.15 -13.41 3.79
N TYR A 124 6.73 -12.76 2.70
CA TYR A 124 7.40 -11.57 2.16
C TYR A 124 6.48 -10.37 1.95
N LEU A 125 5.16 -10.53 2.02
CA LEU A 125 4.18 -9.46 1.94
C LEU A 125 3.24 -9.48 3.15
N TRP A 126 3.07 -8.33 3.79
CA TRP A 126 2.02 -8.13 4.79
C TRP A 126 1.11 -6.96 4.42
N GLY A 127 -0.14 -7.02 4.85
CA GLY A 127 -1.11 -5.95 4.72
C GLY A 127 -2.05 -5.85 5.90
N VAL A 128 -2.95 -4.88 5.81
CA VAL A 128 -3.99 -4.61 6.81
C VAL A 128 -5.37 -4.86 6.22
N TYR A 129 -6.40 -4.85 7.05
CA TYR A 129 -7.79 -5.00 6.59
C TYR A 129 -8.20 -3.81 5.72
N PRO A 130 -8.77 -4.02 4.53
CA PRO A 130 -8.95 -2.96 3.54
C PRO A 130 -10.07 -1.97 3.86
N VAL A 131 -10.97 -2.30 4.78
CA VAL A 131 -12.15 -1.48 5.11
C VAL A 131 -12.18 -1.15 6.59
N LYS A 132 -12.26 0.13 6.92
CA LYS A 132 -12.40 0.59 8.31
C LYS A 132 -13.84 0.41 8.81
N ASN A 133 -14.18 -0.83 9.14
CA ASN A 133 -15.49 -1.16 9.70
C ASN A 133 -15.33 -2.31 10.72
N SER A 134 -15.63 -2.03 12.01
CA SER A 134 -15.47 -3.00 13.09
C SER A 134 -16.32 -4.26 12.93
N LEU A 135 -17.47 -4.18 12.26
CA LEU A 135 -18.35 -5.34 11.99
C LEU A 135 -17.68 -6.42 11.12
N PHE A 136 -16.80 -6.01 10.23
CA PHE A 136 -16.10 -6.93 9.30
C PHE A 136 -14.67 -7.27 9.71
N MET A 137 -14.07 -6.46 10.58
CA MET A 137 -12.74 -6.71 11.11
C MET A 137 -12.76 -7.84 12.14
N LYS A 138 -11.64 -8.59 12.24
CA LYS A 138 -11.49 -9.70 13.19
C LYS A 138 -10.17 -9.57 13.92
N ASN A 139 -10.12 -9.95 15.19
CA ASN A 139 -8.90 -9.89 15.99
C ASN A 139 -8.00 -11.11 15.73
N ASN A 140 -7.64 -11.33 14.46
CA ASN A 140 -6.77 -12.41 14.04
C ASN A 140 -5.82 -11.99 12.92
N LEU A 141 -4.89 -12.90 12.60
CA LEU A 141 -4.00 -12.85 11.45
C LEU A 141 -4.37 -13.97 10.48
N THR A 142 -4.23 -13.73 9.18
CA THR A 142 -4.38 -14.76 8.15
C THR A 142 -3.14 -14.82 7.28
N THR A 143 -2.85 -16.01 6.74
CA THR A 143 -1.70 -16.25 5.85
C THR A 143 -2.10 -16.83 4.50
N ASP A 144 -3.38 -17.11 4.30
CA ASP A 144 -3.99 -17.51 3.03
C ASP A 144 -4.05 -16.32 2.04
N LEU A 145 -4.48 -16.59 0.82
CA LEU A 145 -4.67 -15.54 -0.18
C LEU A 145 -5.78 -14.58 0.25
N ARG A 146 -5.39 -13.36 0.55
CA ARG A 146 -6.28 -12.25 0.88
C ARG A 146 -5.87 -11.01 0.12
N PHE A 147 -6.82 -10.14 -0.14
CA PHE A 147 -6.52 -8.83 -0.69
C PHE A 147 -5.66 -8.02 0.29
N VAL A 148 -4.48 -7.62 -0.16
CA VAL A 148 -3.60 -6.65 0.49
C VAL A 148 -3.71 -5.34 -0.25
N ILE A 149 -4.41 -4.39 0.34
CA ILE A 149 -4.64 -3.08 -0.27
C ILE A 149 -3.35 -2.26 -0.34
N GLY A 150 -3.14 -1.57 -1.45
CA GLY A 150 -1.95 -0.78 -1.72
C GLY A 150 -1.72 0.40 -0.78
N VAL A 151 -2.76 0.87 -0.07
CA VAL A 151 -2.72 2.07 0.78
C VAL A 151 -1.79 1.91 2.00
N VAL A 152 -1.81 0.74 2.66
CA VAL A 152 -0.95 0.43 3.83
C VAL A 152 -0.52 -1.02 3.75
N HIS A 153 0.72 -1.27 3.39
CA HIS A 153 1.29 -2.61 3.35
C HIS A 153 2.81 -2.55 3.56
N GLY A 154 3.45 -3.70 3.68
CA GLY A 154 4.89 -3.78 3.68
C GLY A 154 5.40 -5.09 3.12
N TYR A 155 6.61 -5.08 2.61
CA TYR A 155 7.23 -6.24 2.01
C TYR A 155 8.74 -6.27 2.26
N ILE A 156 9.33 -7.47 2.16
CA ILE A 156 10.77 -7.66 2.12
C ILE A 156 11.19 -7.62 0.65
N ASN A 157 12.01 -6.64 0.30
CA ASN A 157 12.41 -6.36 -1.08
C ASN A 157 13.29 -7.49 -1.66
N ARG A 158 13.04 -7.89 -2.93
CA ARG A 158 13.77 -9.00 -3.58
C ARG A 158 14.31 -8.68 -4.98
N HIS A 159 14.00 -7.53 -5.57
CA HIS A 159 14.32 -7.18 -6.98
C HIS A 159 13.84 -8.23 -7.99
N ASP A 160 12.78 -8.96 -7.68
CA ASP A 160 12.25 -9.99 -8.56
C ASP A 160 11.22 -9.41 -9.53
N ASN A 161 11.53 -9.42 -10.81
CA ASN A 161 10.64 -8.89 -11.84
C ASN A 161 9.29 -9.63 -11.93
N LYS A 162 9.21 -10.87 -11.45
CA LYS A 162 7.97 -11.65 -11.41
C LYS A 162 6.98 -11.16 -10.34
N LEU A 163 7.44 -10.32 -9.42
CA LEU A 163 6.61 -9.72 -8.35
C LEU A 163 6.08 -8.32 -8.69
N TYR A 164 6.40 -7.80 -9.88
CA TYR A 164 5.89 -6.49 -10.28
C TYR A 164 4.57 -6.63 -11.04
N PRO A 165 3.50 -5.95 -10.58
CA PRO A 165 2.24 -5.89 -11.30
C PRO A 165 2.40 -5.37 -12.73
N ASN A 166 1.55 -5.83 -13.64
CA ASN A 166 1.54 -5.39 -15.02
C ASN A 166 0.84 -4.02 -15.14
N GLN A 167 1.23 -3.22 -16.15
CA GLN A 167 0.57 -1.94 -16.44
C GLN A 167 -0.92 -2.09 -16.76
N LYS A 168 -1.35 -3.24 -17.28
CA LYS A 168 -2.77 -3.53 -17.53
C LYS A 168 -3.60 -3.66 -16.26
N SER A 169 -2.97 -3.92 -15.09
CA SER A 169 -3.65 -3.97 -13.80
C SER A 169 -3.62 -2.64 -13.03
N LEU A 170 -3.22 -1.52 -13.65
CA LEU A 170 -2.91 -0.23 -13.03
C LEU A 170 -3.87 0.20 -11.92
N SER A 171 -5.19 0.09 -12.11
CA SER A 171 -6.18 0.49 -11.11
C SER A 171 -6.48 -0.59 -10.04
N LYS A 172 -5.90 -1.77 -10.19
CA LYS A 172 -6.03 -2.96 -9.33
C LYS A 172 -4.68 -3.65 -9.17
N GLU A 173 -3.59 -2.88 -9.20
CA GLU A 173 -2.23 -3.40 -9.14
C GLU A 173 -1.94 -4.10 -7.80
N ASP A 174 -2.60 -3.68 -6.74
CA ASP A 174 -2.54 -4.27 -5.41
C ASP A 174 -3.20 -5.66 -5.35
N ILE A 175 -4.25 -5.91 -6.14
CA ILE A 175 -4.81 -7.25 -6.34
C ILE A 175 -3.78 -8.15 -7.00
N GLU A 176 -3.17 -7.69 -8.12
CA GLU A 176 -2.13 -8.48 -8.79
C GLU A 176 -0.91 -8.70 -7.90
N GLN A 177 -0.47 -7.69 -7.14
CA GLN A 177 0.61 -7.84 -6.18
C GLN A 177 0.30 -8.93 -5.15
N SER A 178 -0.92 -8.96 -4.60
CA SER A 178 -1.35 -10.00 -3.65
C SER A 178 -1.24 -11.40 -4.27
N ILE A 179 -1.70 -11.56 -5.52
CA ILE A 179 -1.63 -12.84 -6.24
C ILE A 179 -0.16 -13.26 -6.49
N LEU A 180 0.67 -12.33 -6.98
CA LEU A 180 2.06 -12.63 -7.32
C LEU A 180 2.88 -13.08 -6.11
N PHE A 181 2.72 -12.41 -4.96
CA PHE A 181 3.38 -12.82 -3.73
C PHE A 181 2.84 -14.15 -3.20
N TYR A 182 1.52 -14.35 -3.24
CA TYR A 182 0.91 -15.61 -2.83
C TYR A 182 1.40 -16.79 -3.68
N LEU A 183 1.41 -16.67 -5.00
CA LEU A 183 1.87 -17.72 -5.91
C LEU A 183 3.36 -18.04 -5.72
N LYS A 184 4.17 -17.03 -5.36
CA LYS A 184 5.60 -17.24 -5.15
C LYS A 184 5.93 -17.85 -3.79
N ASP A 185 5.26 -17.40 -2.74
CA ASP A 185 5.64 -17.65 -1.35
C ASP A 185 4.69 -18.62 -0.63
N GLY A 186 3.59 -19.04 -1.29
CA GLY A 186 2.56 -19.91 -0.70
C GLY A 186 1.67 -19.22 0.33
N GLY A 187 1.85 -17.91 0.55
CA GLY A 187 1.04 -17.15 1.52
C GLY A 187 1.36 -15.66 1.54
N ILE A 188 0.48 -14.90 2.15
CA ILE A 188 0.64 -13.47 2.47
C ILE A 188 0.08 -13.22 3.87
N LEU A 189 0.72 -12.34 4.64
CA LEU A 189 0.27 -12.03 5.99
C LEU A 189 -0.72 -10.87 5.98
N ARG A 190 -1.93 -11.03 6.56
CA ARG A 190 -2.85 -9.91 6.74
C ARG A 190 -3.28 -9.75 8.20
N PHE A 191 -3.13 -8.53 8.71
CA PHE A 191 -3.62 -8.11 10.02
C PHE A 191 -5.09 -7.71 9.91
N ASN A 192 -6.01 -8.61 10.24
CA ASN A 192 -7.45 -8.38 10.10
C ASN A 192 -8.02 -7.45 11.18
N ASN A 193 -7.24 -7.15 12.21
CA ASN A 193 -7.59 -6.23 13.29
C ASN A 193 -6.97 -4.82 13.13
N ILE A 194 -6.25 -4.56 12.05
CA ILE A 194 -5.68 -3.25 11.74
C ILE A 194 -6.31 -2.76 10.44
N SER A 195 -6.67 -1.49 10.38
CA SER A 195 -7.19 -0.81 9.20
C SER A 195 -6.74 0.66 9.20
N PHE A 196 -7.20 1.44 8.23
CA PHE A 196 -6.76 2.83 8.03
C PHE A 196 -7.93 3.71 7.59
N SER A 197 -7.69 5.03 7.62
CA SER A 197 -8.58 6.03 7.01
C SER A 197 -7.84 6.76 5.91
N THR A 198 -8.47 6.88 4.75
CA THR A 198 -8.01 7.67 3.60
C THR A 198 -9.20 8.34 2.93
N MET A 199 -8.96 9.23 1.98
CA MET A 199 -10.01 9.79 1.11
C MET A 199 -10.06 9.03 -0.20
N PHE A 200 -10.95 8.05 -0.28
CA PHE A 200 -11.25 7.41 -1.55
C PHE A 200 -11.82 8.45 -2.54
N ASN A 201 -11.33 8.42 -3.79
CA ASN A 201 -11.78 9.31 -4.89
C ASN A 201 -11.45 10.82 -4.73
N ALA A 202 -10.43 11.19 -3.95
CA ALA A 202 -9.94 12.56 -3.91
C ALA A 202 -9.38 12.99 -5.28
N PRO A 203 -9.44 14.30 -5.63
CA PRO A 203 -8.81 14.85 -6.82
C PRO A 203 -7.31 14.50 -6.90
N GLY A 204 -6.79 14.28 -8.11
CA GLY A 204 -5.43 13.79 -8.35
C GLY A 204 -5.37 12.24 -8.40
N GLY A 205 -4.19 11.66 -8.56
CA GLY A 205 -4.00 10.22 -8.67
C GLY A 205 -4.34 9.67 -10.05
N LEU A 206 -5.23 8.66 -10.15
CA LEU A 206 -5.51 7.94 -11.40
C LEU A 206 -6.36 8.73 -12.43
N GLY A 207 -6.85 9.93 -12.12
CA GLY A 207 -7.61 10.78 -13.04
C GLY A 207 -9.08 10.35 -13.24
N THR A 208 -9.71 10.89 -14.30
CA THR A 208 -11.16 10.76 -14.57
C THR A 208 -11.58 9.46 -15.25
N ASP A 209 -10.63 8.73 -15.87
CA ASP A 209 -10.92 7.53 -16.68
C ASP A 209 -10.91 6.21 -15.85
N ARG A 210 -11.34 6.32 -14.59
CA ARG A 210 -11.29 5.18 -13.65
C ARG A 210 -12.13 3.98 -14.08
N TYR A 211 -13.30 4.23 -14.70
CA TYR A 211 -14.16 3.12 -15.13
C TYR A 211 -13.46 2.25 -16.18
N ARG A 212 -12.92 2.88 -17.24
CA ARG A 212 -12.19 2.16 -18.29
C ARG A 212 -10.97 1.42 -17.73
N MET A 213 -10.19 2.07 -16.86
CA MET A 213 -9.05 1.43 -16.23
C MET A 213 -9.46 0.25 -15.35
N ASN A 214 -10.55 0.37 -14.57
CA ASN A 214 -11.06 -0.72 -13.76
C ASN A 214 -11.54 -1.89 -14.61
N LYS A 215 -12.20 -1.62 -15.75
CA LYS A 215 -12.65 -2.64 -16.71
C LYS A 215 -11.46 -3.37 -17.33
N THR A 216 -10.49 -2.64 -17.86
CA THR A 216 -9.26 -3.21 -18.43
C THR A 216 -8.50 -4.07 -17.42
N ALA A 217 -8.37 -3.60 -16.18
CA ALA A 217 -7.70 -4.35 -15.12
C ALA A 217 -8.47 -5.61 -14.72
N GLN A 218 -9.81 -5.53 -14.63
CA GLN A 218 -10.66 -6.68 -14.35
C GLN A 218 -10.51 -7.76 -15.43
N GLU A 219 -10.67 -7.40 -16.70
CA GLU A 219 -10.56 -8.31 -17.84
C GLU A 219 -9.17 -8.98 -17.89
N TYR A 220 -8.12 -8.19 -17.70
CA TYR A 220 -6.74 -8.70 -17.64
C TYR A 220 -6.53 -9.70 -16.50
N LEU A 221 -6.95 -9.35 -15.28
CA LEU A 221 -6.74 -10.21 -14.11
C LEU A 221 -7.52 -11.52 -14.19
N VAL A 222 -8.79 -11.47 -14.61
CA VAL A 222 -9.62 -12.67 -14.78
C VAL A 222 -9.07 -13.57 -15.87
N LYS A 223 -8.61 -12.99 -16.99
CA LYS A 223 -7.98 -13.77 -18.08
C LYS A 223 -6.68 -14.43 -17.64
N LYS A 224 -5.86 -13.71 -16.84
CA LYS A 224 -4.53 -14.19 -16.43
C LYS A 224 -4.57 -15.18 -15.27
N TYR A 225 -5.54 -15.02 -14.37
CA TYR A 225 -5.64 -15.80 -13.14
C TYR A 225 -7.06 -16.43 -12.96
N PRO A 226 -7.58 -17.19 -13.95
CA PRO A 226 -8.97 -17.66 -13.96
C PRO A 226 -9.31 -18.59 -12.79
N ASN A 227 -8.31 -19.28 -12.23
CA ASN A 227 -8.48 -20.17 -11.07
C ASN A 227 -8.37 -19.47 -9.72
N ILE A 228 -8.08 -18.15 -9.71
CA ILE A 228 -7.81 -17.39 -8.48
C ILE A 228 -8.86 -16.29 -8.30
N VAL A 229 -9.28 -15.66 -9.40
CA VAL A 229 -10.19 -14.52 -9.35
C VAL A 229 -11.32 -14.64 -10.38
N SER A 230 -12.44 -13.99 -10.08
CA SER A 230 -13.55 -13.79 -11.01
C SER A 230 -13.99 -12.33 -11.07
N SER A 231 -14.72 -11.99 -12.12
CA SER A 231 -15.31 -10.66 -12.29
C SER A 231 -16.53 -10.47 -11.40
N LYS A 232 -16.71 -9.26 -10.94
CA LYS A 232 -17.89 -8.77 -10.27
C LYS A 232 -18.18 -7.34 -10.70
N PHE A 233 -19.42 -6.91 -10.60
CA PHE A 233 -19.81 -5.51 -10.71
C PHE A 233 -20.45 -5.06 -9.40
N ARG A 234 -20.12 -3.85 -8.96
CA ARG A 234 -20.83 -3.19 -7.85
C ARG A 234 -22.24 -2.82 -8.27
N LYS A 235 -23.08 -2.41 -7.31
CA LYS A 235 -24.43 -1.90 -7.60
C LYS A 235 -24.43 -0.67 -8.52
N ASP A 236 -23.38 0.14 -8.47
CA ASP A 236 -23.16 1.31 -9.35
C ASP A 236 -22.53 0.97 -10.71
N GLY A 237 -22.40 -0.30 -11.04
CA GLY A 237 -21.80 -0.80 -12.28
C GLY A 237 -20.26 -0.79 -12.29
N THR A 238 -19.58 -0.38 -11.24
CA THR A 238 -18.12 -0.36 -11.19
C THR A 238 -17.54 -1.77 -11.30
N PRO A 239 -16.61 -2.03 -12.27
CA PRO A 239 -15.96 -3.33 -12.41
C PRO A 239 -15.06 -3.65 -11.22
N GLU A 240 -15.24 -4.83 -10.62
CA GLU A 240 -14.45 -5.36 -9.51
C GLU A 240 -13.91 -6.76 -9.79
N VAL A 241 -12.91 -7.15 -9.01
CA VAL A 241 -12.32 -8.49 -8.98
C VAL A 241 -12.51 -9.07 -7.59
N ILE A 242 -12.94 -10.32 -7.52
CA ILE A 242 -13.06 -11.06 -6.26
C ILE A 242 -12.18 -12.30 -6.30
N PHE A 243 -11.53 -12.60 -5.17
CA PHE A 243 -10.82 -13.86 -5.00
C PHE A 243 -11.77 -15.02 -4.80
N HIS A 244 -11.46 -16.17 -5.41
CA HIS A 244 -12.12 -17.43 -5.10
C HIS A 244 -11.84 -17.81 -3.63
N LYS A 245 -12.79 -18.54 -3.04
CA LYS A 245 -12.64 -19.08 -1.67
C LYS A 245 -11.88 -20.38 -1.70
#